data_61092d29240512a42e62af1c52cd95ad
#
_entry.id   61092d29240512a42e62af1c52cd95ad
#
_cell.length_a   1.000
_cell.length_b   1.000
_cell.length_c   1.000
_cell.angle_alpha   90.00
_cell.angle_beta   90.00
_cell.angle_gamma   90.00
#
_symmetry.space_group_name_H-M   'P 1'
#
loop_
_entity.id
_entity.type
_entity.pdbx_description
1 polymer ?
#
loop_
_entity_poly.entity_id
_entity_poly.type
_entity_poly.pdbx_seq_one_letter_code
_entity_poly.pdbx_strand_id
1 'polypeptide(L)'
;MFNLDDMDKPVDVAGGEWVSEIPNHPGVRLKVRSRNYKPFNVAHDALLRSFGKRATQAHNSPIYQAKAGELLAQHILLDWENAVQVKGKPAPYDKETAVKVLTSVDERGMGQTFRDVVAYAAGIVADNHLGMAEDIAGN
;
A
#
# COMPACT_ATOMS: atom_id res chain seq x y z
N MET A 1 13.55 8.39 26.62
CA MET A 1 14.70 7.55 27.03
C MET A 1 14.90 6.42 26.02
N PHE A 2 16.12 6.24 25.56
CA PHE A 2 16.42 5.18 24.60
C PHE A 2 16.81 3.92 25.34
N ASN A 3 16.25 2.80 24.89
CA ASN A 3 16.54 1.48 25.44
C ASN A 3 17.38 0.71 24.43
N LEU A 4 18.54 0.21 24.86
CA LEU A 4 19.45 -0.54 23.99
C LEU A 4 18.79 -1.81 23.41
N ASP A 5 17.92 -2.45 24.19
CA ASP A 5 17.21 -3.64 23.71
C ASP A 5 16.26 -3.29 22.55
N ASP A 6 15.66 -2.09 22.58
CA ASP A 6 14.77 -1.63 21.51
C ASP A 6 15.55 -1.22 20.27
N MET A 7 16.77 -0.72 20.42
CA MET A 7 17.62 -0.34 19.29
C MET A 7 18.05 -1.54 18.44
N ASP A 8 18.20 -2.70 19.10
CA ASP A 8 18.60 -3.93 18.40
C ASP A 8 17.43 -4.66 17.74
N LYS A 9 16.19 -4.22 18.00
CA LYS A 9 15.04 -4.85 17.39
C LYS A 9 14.87 -4.38 15.94
N PRO A 10 14.74 -5.30 14.98
CA PRO A 10 14.41 -4.89 13.63
C PRO A 10 12.99 -4.32 13.58
N VAL A 11 12.76 -3.37 12.68
CA VAL A 11 11.41 -2.90 12.39
C VAL A 11 10.63 -4.06 11.75
N ASP A 12 9.42 -4.35 12.26
CA ASP A 12 8.57 -5.38 11.67
C ASP A 12 7.96 -4.85 10.38
N VAL A 13 8.66 -5.09 9.27
CA VAL A 13 8.19 -4.68 7.94
C VAL A 13 7.16 -5.64 7.36
N ALA A 14 7.10 -6.87 7.83
CA ALA A 14 6.17 -7.88 7.30
C ALA A 14 4.78 -7.78 7.90
N GLY A 15 4.66 -7.34 9.16
CA GLY A 15 3.39 -7.23 9.88
C GLY A 15 2.56 -6.02 9.49
N GLY A 16 3.18 -5.02 8.88
CA GLY A 16 2.49 -3.80 8.49
C GLY A 16 2.09 -2.91 9.65
N GLU A 17 1.50 -1.78 9.33
CA GLU A 17 1.02 -0.80 10.31
C GLU A 17 -0.34 -0.24 9.89
N TRP A 18 -1.15 0.14 10.87
CA TRP A 18 -2.40 0.84 10.62
C TRP A 18 -2.12 2.31 10.30
N VAL A 19 -2.77 2.80 9.24
CA VAL A 19 -2.73 4.21 8.86
C VAL A 19 -4.15 4.76 8.93
N SER A 20 -4.31 5.86 9.65
CA SER A 20 -5.56 6.58 9.81
C SER A 20 -5.41 8.00 9.25
N GLU A 21 -6.47 8.80 9.33
CA GLU A 21 -6.44 10.21 8.94
C GLU A 21 -6.01 10.42 7.49
N ILE A 22 -6.52 9.56 6.61
CA ILE A 22 -6.23 9.64 5.18
C ILE A 22 -6.97 10.86 4.61
N PRO A 23 -6.26 11.78 3.91
CA PRO A 23 -6.90 12.97 3.35
C PRO A 23 -8.09 12.63 2.45
N ASN A 24 -9.19 13.35 2.60
CA ASN A 24 -10.44 13.21 1.85
C ASN A 24 -11.21 11.90 2.09
N HIS A 25 -10.74 11.06 3.01
CA HIS A 25 -11.39 9.78 3.32
C HIS A 25 -11.53 9.60 4.84
N PRO A 26 -12.39 10.42 5.49
CA PRO A 26 -12.56 10.34 6.94
C PRO A 26 -13.08 8.97 7.37
N GLY A 27 -12.55 8.48 8.48
CA GLY A 27 -12.96 7.18 9.05
C GLY A 27 -12.32 5.97 8.39
N VAL A 28 -11.68 6.12 7.24
CA VAL A 28 -10.99 5.02 6.58
C VAL A 28 -9.67 4.72 7.32
N ARG A 29 -9.46 3.45 7.63
CA ARG A 29 -8.20 2.96 8.19
C ARG A 29 -7.71 1.79 7.35
N LEU A 30 -6.43 1.79 7.07
CA LEU A 30 -5.78 0.72 6.30
C LEU A 30 -4.59 0.16 7.06
N LYS A 31 -4.48 -1.15 7.10
CA LYS A 31 -3.27 -1.82 7.58
C LYS A 31 -2.45 -2.20 6.35
N VAL A 32 -1.27 -1.62 6.25
CA VAL A 32 -0.42 -1.78 5.07
C VAL A 32 1.03 -1.99 5.45
N ARG A 33 1.76 -2.64 4.55
CA ARG A 33 3.22 -2.68 4.60
C ARG A 33 3.79 -1.42 3.95
N SER A 34 5.04 -1.11 4.26
CA SER A 34 5.78 -0.03 3.63
C SER A 34 5.88 -0.24 2.12
N ARG A 35 5.85 0.85 1.35
CA ARG A 35 6.14 0.79 -0.09
C ARG A 35 7.55 0.24 -0.38
N ASN A 36 8.43 0.26 0.62
CA ASN A 36 9.80 -0.27 0.50
C ASN A 36 9.88 -1.76 0.85
N TYR A 37 8.74 -2.41 1.08
CA TYR A 37 8.69 -3.86 1.31
C TYR A 37 9.31 -4.59 0.11
N LYS A 38 10.39 -5.32 0.36
CA LYS A 38 11.22 -5.88 -0.70
C LYS A 38 10.47 -6.78 -1.70
N PRO A 39 9.61 -7.72 -1.26
CA PRO A 39 8.86 -8.54 -2.21
C PRO A 39 7.99 -7.73 -3.16
N PHE A 40 7.39 -6.64 -2.68
CA PHE A 40 6.62 -5.74 -3.53
C PHE A 40 7.52 -5.04 -4.56
N ASN A 41 8.67 -4.52 -4.12
CA ASN A 41 9.58 -3.81 -5.02
C ASN A 41 10.12 -4.72 -6.12
N VAL A 42 10.47 -5.95 -5.78
CA VAL A 42 10.94 -6.94 -6.76
C VAL A 42 9.86 -7.22 -7.81
N ALA A 43 8.63 -7.44 -7.36
CA ALA A 43 7.51 -7.72 -8.27
C ALA A 43 7.15 -6.51 -9.13
N HIS A 44 7.16 -5.31 -8.55
CA HIS A 44 6.86 -4.07 -9.26
C HIS A 44 7.92 -3.76 -10.32
N ASP A 45 9.20 -3.93 -9.99
CA ASP A 45 10.28 -3.75 -10.96
C ASP A 45 10.16 -4.74 -12.12
N ALA A 46 9.80 -5.99 -11.82
CA ALA A 46 9.57 -7.00 -12.87
C ALA A 46 8.40 -6.59 -13.77
N LEU A 47 7.33 -6.04 -13.19
CA LEU A 47 6.19 -5.54 -13.94
C LEU A 47 6.60 -4.41 -14.89
N LEU A 48 7.35 -3.42 -14.39
CA LEU A 48 7.84 -2.32 -15.22
C LEU A 48 8.74 -2.82 -16.36
N ARG A 49 9.64 -3.75 -16.07
CA ARG A 49 10.52 -4.33 -17.10
C ARG A 49 9.72 -5.06 -18.20
N SER A 50 8.57 -5.63 -17.87
CA SER A 50 7.73 -6.30 -18.85
C SER A 50 7.18 -5.37 -19.92
N PHE A 51 7.12 -4.07 -19.66
CA PHE A 51 6.71 -3.05 -20.62
C PHE A 51 7.89 -2.54 -21.49
N GLY A 52 9.12 -2.89 -21.14
CA GLY A 52 10.31 -2.52 -21.91
C GLY A 52 10.46 -1.02 -22.11
N LYS A 53 10.67 -0.59 -23.34
CA LYS A 53 10.86 0.83 -23.69
C LYS A 53 9.61 1.67 -23.42
N ARG A 54 8.45 1.06 -23.19
CA ARG A 54 7.18 1.75 -22.89
C ARG A 54 6.96 1.93 -21.39
N ALA A 55 7.95 1.61 -20.55
CA ALA A 55 7.80 1.69 -19.09
C ALA A 55 7.39 3.08 -18.62
N THR A 56 7.87 4.15 -19.25
CA THR A 56 7.52 5.53 -18.91
C THR A 56 6.07 5.86 -19.21
N GLN A 57 5.41 5.13 -20.10
CA GLN A 57 4.02 5.31 -20.49
C GLN A 57 3.09 4.28 -19.82
N ALA A 58 3.67 3.33 -19.07
CA ALA A 58 2.91 2.22 -18.50
C ALA A 58 1.82 2.69 -17.53
N HIS A 59 2.04 3.78 -16.81
CA HIS A 59 1.11 4.26 -15.80
C HIS A 59 -0.28 4.59 -16.35
N ASN A 60 -0.39 4.91 -17.62
CA ASN A 60 -1.67 5.21 -18.27
C ASN A 60 -2.33 3.97 -18.88
N SER A 61 -1.66 2.83 -18.85
CA SER A 61 -2.19 1.59 -19.40
C SER A 61 -3.16 0.92 -18.42
N PRO A 62 -4.38 0.57 -18.86
CA PRO A 62 -5.29 -0.20 -18.01
C PRO A 62 -4.71 -1.54 -17.57
N ILE A 63 -3.91 -2.18 -18.41
CA ILE A 63 -3.24 -3.44 -18.08
C ILE A 63 -2.25 -3.23 -16.94
N TYR A 64 -1.43 -2.19 -17.01
CA TYR A 64 -0.49 -1.86 -15.94
C TYR A 64 -1.23 -1.56 -14.64
N GLN A 65 -2.27 -0.72 -14.69
CA GLN A 65 -3.05 -0.34 -13.51
C GLN A 65 -3.65 -1.55 -12.81
N ALA A 66 -4.22 -2.48 -13.56
CA ALA A 66 -4.79 -3.71 -13.00
C ALA A 66 -3.70 -4.57 -12.35
N LYS A 67 -2.58 -4.75 -13.02
CA LYS A 67 -1.46 -5.56 -12.49
C LYS A 67 -0.80 -4.91 -11.27
N ALA A 68 -0.63 -3.60 -11.29
CA ALA A 68 -0.12 -2.85 -10.14
C ALA A 68 -1.07 -2.98 -8.93
N GLY A 69 -2.37 -2.91 -9.17
CA GLY A 69 -3.39 -3.14 -8.14
C GLY A 69 -3.31 -4.55 -7.55
N GLU A 70 -3.08 -5.54 -8.37
CA GLU A 70 -2.89 -6.92 -7.92
C GLU A 70 -1.68 -7.04 -6.99
N LEU A 71 -0.57 -6.38 -7.32
CA LEU A 71 0.62 -6.37 -6.46
C LEU A 71 0.36 -5.67 -5.12
N LEU A 72 -0.42 -4.59 -5.12
CA LEU A 72 -0.83 -3.93 -3.88
C LEU A 72 -1.66 -4.86 -3.00
N ALA A 73 -2.56 -5.63 -3.61
CA ALA A 73 -3.39 -6.60 -2.88
C ALA A 73 -2.56 -7.75 -2.31
N GLN A 74 -1.54 -8.20 -3.04
CA GLN A 74 -0.72 -9.33 -2.63
C GLN A 74 0.32 -8.97 -1.57
N HIS A 75 0.92 -7.78 -1.66
CA HIS A 75 2.11 -7.45 -0.89
C HIS A 75 1.94 -6.31 0.10
N ILE A 76 1.01 -5.39 -0.11
CA ILE A 76 0.93 -4.16 0.65
C ILE A 76 -0.30 -4.13 1.57
N LEU A 77 -1.49 -4.26 1.02
CA LEU A 77 -2.73 -4.14 1.80
C LEU A 77 -2.99 -5.42 2.60
N LEU A 78 -3.10 -5.28 3.92
CA LEU A 78 -3.30 -6.42 4.84
C LEU A 78 -4.68 -6.44 5.48
N ASP A 79 -5.29 -5.27 5.71
CA ASP A 79 -6.57 -5.16 6.39
C ASP A 79 -7.15 -3.77 6.16
N TRP A 80 -8.42 -3.59 6.46
CA TRP A 80 -9.05 -2.26 6.45
C TRP A 80 -10.19 -2.16 7.44
N GLU A 81 -10.54 -0.91 7.76
CA GLU A 81 -11.76 -0.56 8.48
C GLU A 81 -12.45 0.58 7.72
N ASN A 82 -13.74 0.47 7.49
CA ASN A 82 -14.58 1.49 6.86
C ASN A 82 -14.06 1.95 5.48
N ALA A 83 -13.42 1.08 4.73
CA ALA A 83 -12.80 1.43 3.46
C ALA A 83 -13.66 1.06 2.25
N VAL A 84 -14.39 -0.04 2.33
CA VAL A 84 -15.17 -0.58 1.21
C VAL A 84 -16.59 -0.87 1.66
N GLN A 85 -17.55 -0.53 0.83
CA GLN A 85 -18.95 -0.88 1.03
C GLN A 85 -19.39 -1.92 0.01
N VAL A 86 -20.21 -2.85 0.45
CA VAL A 86 -20.90 -3.80 -0.41
C VAL A 86 -22.38 -3.71 -0.08
N LYS A 87 -23.21 -3.42 -1.08
CA LYS A 87 -24.66 -3.25 -0.92
C LYS A 87 -25.03 -2.21 0.14
N GLY A 88 -24.27 -1.11 0.15
CA GLY A 88 -24.51 0.01 1.06
C GLY A 88 -24.04 -0.17 2.49
N LYS A 89 -23.38 -1.27 2.81
CA LYS A 89 -22.89 -1.56 4.16
C LYS A 89 -21.38 -1.71 4.16
N PRO A 90 -20.69 -1.25 5.23
CA PRO A 90 -19.26 -1.50 5.36
C PRO A 90 -18.95 -2.99 5.28
N ALA A 91 -18.02 -3.37 4.41
CA ALA A 91 -17.59 -4.75 4.26
C ALA A 91 -16.31 -4.97 5.07
N PRO A 92 -16.22 -6.09 5.83
CA PRO A 92 -14.95 -6.45 6.47
C PRO A 92 -13.90 -6.75 5.41
N TYR A 93 -12.62 -6.67 5.79
CA TYR A 93 -11.55 -7.02 4.88
C TYR A 93 -11.69 -8.46 4.41
N ASP A 94 -11.54 -8.62 3.11
CA ASP A 94 -11.49 -9.90 2.43
C ASP A 94 -10.52 -9.75 1.25
N LYS A 95 -9.60 -10.68 1.10
CA LYS A 95 -8.56 -10.60 0.07
C LYS A 95 -9.17 -10.58 -1.34
N GLU A 96 -10.19 -11.38 -1.57
CA GLU A 96 -10.86 -11.43 -2.86
C GLU A 96 -11.50 -10.07 -3.20
N THR A 97 -12.15 -9.44 -2.23
CA THR A 97 -12.72 -8.10 -2.41
C THR A 97 -11.62 -7.07 -2.64
N ALA A 98 -10.51 -7.16 -1.91
CA ALA A 98 -9.36 -6.27 -2.07
C ALA A 98 -8.80 -6.35 -3.50
N VAL A 99 -8.60 -7.54 -4.02
CA VAL A 99 -8.15 -7.75 -5.40
C VAL A 99 -9.13 -7.11 -6.38
N LYS A 100 -10.42 -7.35 -6.17
CA LYS A 100 -11.47 -6.84 -7.06
C LYS A 100 -11.45 -5.30 -7.14
N VAL A 101 -11.37 -4.63 -5.99
CA VAL A 101 -11.35 -3.15 -5.95
C VAL A 101 -10.04 -2.60 -6.48
N LEU A 102 -8.90 -3.19 -6.06
CA LEU A 102 -7.58 -2.70 -6.45
C LEU A 102 -7.25 -2.91 -7.92
N THR A 103 -7.82 -3.94 -8.55
CA THR A 103 -7.60 -4.20 -9.98
C THR A 103 -8.63 -3.54 -10.88
N SER A 104 -9.64 -2.88 -10.31
CA SER A 104 -10.70 -2.22 -11.09
C SER A 104 -10.13 -1.04 -11.88
N VAL A 105 -10.52 -0.97 -13.15
CA VAL A 105 -10.25 0.16 -14.03
C VAL A 105 -11.61 0.64 -14.54
N ASP A 106 -12.35 1.30 -13.64
CA ASP A 106 -13.72 1.70 -13.88
C ASP A 106 -13.81 3.15 -14.35
N GLU A 107 -14.91 3.50 -15.02
CA GLU A 107 -15.13 4.83 -15.58
C GLU A 107 -15.20 5.92 -14.49
N ARG A 108 -15.67 5.57 -13.30
CA ARG A 108 -15.75 6.53 -12.18
C ARG A 108 -14.41 6.79 -11.52
N GLY A 109 -13.38 6.02 -11.84
CA GLY A 109 -12.05 6.15 -11.25
C GLY A 109 -11.96 5.69 -9.79
N MET A 110 -12.91 4.89 -9.31
CA MET A 110 -12.90 4.42 -7.92
C MET A 110 -11.75 3.48 -7.64
N GLY A 111 -11.44 2.59 -8.59
CA GLY A 111 -10.28 1.71 -8.47
C GLY A 111 -8.97 2.48 -8.40
N GLN A 112 -8.83 3.50 -9.24
CA GLN A 112 -7.66 4.38 -9.22
C GLN A 112 -7.55 5.12 -7.89
N THR A 113 -8.64 5.68 -7.38
CA THR A 113 -8.67 6.36 -6.09
C THR A 113 -8.24 5.42 -4.97
N PHE A 114 -8.74 4.18 -4.97
CA PHE A 114 -8.38 3.21 -3.93
C PHE A 114 -6.91 2.81 -4.02
N ARG A 115 -6.38 2.59 -5.22
CA ARG A 115 -4.96 2.33 -5.41
C ARG A 115 -4.10 3.48 -4.87
N ASP A 116 -4.51 4.73 -5.15
CA ASP A 116 -3.79 5.92 -4.68
C ASP A 116 -3.81 6.02 -3.16
N VAL A 117 -4.94 5.70 -2.53
CA VAL A 117 -5.07 5.70 -1.07
C VAL A 117 -4.16 4.65 -0.43
N VAL A 118 -4.14 3.44 -0.99
CA VAL A 118 -3.26 2.38 -0.48
C VAL A 118 -1.79 2.76 -0.66
N ALA A 119 -1.43 3.33 -1.81
CA ALA A 119 -0.06 3.80 -2.06
C ALA A 119 0.34 4.92 -1.12
N TYR A 120 -0.56 5.86 -0.84
CA TYR A 120 -0.34 6.92 0.14
C TYR A 120 -0.06 6.33 1.52
N ALA A 121 -0.90 5.40 1.98
CA ALA A 121 -0.72 4.75 3.28
C ALA A 121 0.62 4.01 3.36
N ALA A 122 0.99 3.29 2.30
CA ALA A 122 2.28 2.60 2.22
C ALA A 122 3.46 3.58 2.29
N GLY A 123 3.31 4.77 1.72
CA GLY A 123 4.29 5.84 1.81
C GLY A 123 4.44 6.37 3.24
N ILE A 124 3.33 6.53 3.97
CA ILE A 124 3.37 6.94 5.38
C ILE A 124 4.12 5.93 6.22
N VAL A 125 3.87 4.64 6.03
CA VAL A 125 4.59 3.58 6.76
C VAL A 125 6.10 3.64 6.44
N ALA A 126 6.45 3.85 5.17
CA ALA A 126 7.85 3.98 4.77
C ALA A 126 8.53 5.18 5.46
N ASP A 127 7.84 6.33 5.50
CA ASP A 127 8.37 7.54 6.14
C ASP A 127 8.53 7.34 7.65
N ASN A 128 7.60 6.65 8.29
CA ASN A 128 7.70 6.32 9.72
C ASN A 128 8.92 5.43 10.00
N HIS A 129 9.20 4.46 9.15
CA HIS A 129 10.37 3.59 9.29
C HIS A 129 11.67 4.37 9.11
N LEU A 130 11.73 5.28 8.14
CA LEU A 130 12.88 6.16 7.94
C LEU A 130 13.09 7.09 9.14
N GLY A 131 12.02 7.69 9.66
CA GLY A 131 12.09 8.55 10.83
C GLY A 131 12.62 7.81 12.04
N MET A 132 12.19 6.57 12.27
CA MET A 132 12.72 5.74 13.37
C MET A 132 14.21 5.45 13.18
N ALA A 133 14.64 5.14 11.97
CA ALA A 133 16.05 4.87 11.67
C ALA A 133 16.92 6.12 11.88
N GLU A 134 16.44 7.29 11.48
CA GLU A 134 17.12 8.56 11.67
C GLU A 134 17.23 8.90 13.16
N ASP A 135 16.15 8.70 13.93
CA ASP A 135 16.17 8.95 15.38
C ASP A 135 17.20 8.07 16.09
N ILE A 136 17.30 6.81 15.69
CA ILE A 136 18.31 5.89 16.26
C ILE A 136 19.72 6.30 15.84
N ALA A 137 19.92 6.64 14.57
CA ALA A 137 21.22 7.01 14.02
C ALA A 137 21.69 8.38 14.50
N GLY A 138 20.77 9.30 14.80
CA GLY A 138 21.06 10.67 15.22
C GLY A 138 21.54 10.81 16.66
N ASN A 139 21.57 9.73 17.38
CA ASN A 139 22.02 9.72 18.78
C ASN A 139 23.36 9.04 18.94
#